data_d17b2a6d4faa31fedc5d56565deb4a99
#
_entry.id   d17b2a6d4faa31fedc5d56565deb4a99
#
_cell.length_a   1.000
_cell.length_b   1.000
_cell.length_c   1.000
_cell.angle_alpha   90.00
_cell.angle_beta   90.00
_cell.angle_gamma   90.00
#
_symmetry.space_group_name_H-M   'P 1'
#
loop_
_entity.id
_entity.type
_entity.pdbx_description
1 polymer ?
#
loop_
_entity_poly.entity_id
_entity_poly.type
_entity_poly.pdbx_seq_one_letter_code
_entity_poly.pdbx_strand_id
1 'polypeptide(L)'
;MPHSIENKYVGELRTESTHLKSSNVIITDAPKDNNGKGNAFSPTDLVASALCSCMTTVMGICANKNQFDLPNSTAYITKVMSSHPRRISKIILEINFDNNNLSEQNIEKLKAVAIGCPVAQSLNSDLIQEVRFNF
;
A
#
# COMPACT_ATOMS: atom_id res chain seq x y z
N MET A 1 -14.45 -11.99 19.30
CA MET A 1 -13.98 -10.72 18.75
C MET A 1 -14.93 -10.22 17.67
N PRO A 2 -15.31 -8.96 17.72
CA PRO A 2 -16.10 -8.42 16.63
C PRO A 2 -15.31 -8.42 15.33
N HIS A 3 -16.01 -8.64 14.24
CA HIS A 3 -15.39 -8.60 12.91
C HIS A 3 -15.20 -7.15 12.48
N SER A 4 -14.15 -6.90 11.71
CA SER A 4 -13.88 -5.57 11.13
C SER A 4 -14.38 -5.48 9.70
N ILE A 5 -14.37 -6.59 8.99
CA ILE A 5 -14.63 -6.66 7.57
C ILE A 5 -15.55 -7.85 7.26
N GLU A 6 -16.49 -7.64 6.37
CA GLU A 6 -17.30 -8.70 5.78
C GLU A 6 -16.91 -8.82 4.30
N ASN A 7 -16.50 -10.00 3.88
CA ASN A 7 -16.12 -10.25 2.49
C ASN A 7 -17.10 -11.22 1.84
N LYS A 8 -17.56 -10.89 0.65
CA LYS A 8 -18.47 -11.72 -0.14
C LYS A 8 -17.86 -12.04 -1.49
N TYR A 9 -17.86 -13.30 -1.84
CA TYR A 9 -17.62 -13.72 -3.22
C TYR A 9 -18.92 -13.57 -3.99
N VAL A 10 -18.93 -12.75 -5.04
CA VAL A 10 -20.15 -12.42 -5.79
C VAL A 10 -20.20 -13.08 -7.17
N GLY A 11 -19.30 -14.00 -7.43
CA GLY A 11 -19.23 -14.72 -8.70
C GLY A 11 -18.30 -14.04 -9.69
N GLU A 12 -17.99 -14.75 -10.76
CA GLU A 12 -17.16 -14.26 -11.86
C GLU A 12 -15.78 -13.72 -11.40
N LEU A 13 -15.22 -14.36 -10.36
CA LEU A 13 -13.90 -14.03 -9.80
C LEU A 13 -13.83 -12.63 -9.20
N ARG A 14 -14.97 -12.16 -8.67
CA ARG A 14 -15.11 -10.85 -8.02
C ARG A 14 -15.47 -11.02 -6.55
N THR A 15 -14.90 -10.15 -5.71
CA THR A 15 -15.30 -10.03 -4.30
C THR A 15 -15.69 -8.61 -3.94
N GLU A 16 -16.50 -8.50 -2.89
CA GLU A 16 -16.84 -7.22 -2.27
C GLU A 16 -16.47 -7.29 -0.79
N SER A 17 -15.64 -6.38 -0.33
CA SER A 17 -15.27 -6.27 1.08
C SER A 17 -15.86 -5.00 1.66
N THR A 18 -16.63 -5.14 2.73
CA THR A 18 -17.26 -4.02 3.43
C THR A 18 -16.55 -3.79 4.76
N HIS A 19 -16.07 -2.57 4.98
CA HIS A 19 -15.56 -2.15 6.28
C HIS A 19 -16.78 -1.85 7.16
N LEU A 20 -17.02 -2.71 8.15
CA LEU A 20 -18.30 -2.72 8.88
C LEU A 20 -18.58 -1.43 9.62
N LYS A 21 -17.56 -0.79 10.18
CA LYS A 21 -17.70 0.44 10.94
C LYS A 21 -18.06 1.65 10.07
N SER A 22 -17.49 1.75 8.86
CA SER A 22 -17.71 2.90 7.97
C SER A 22 -18.69 2.63 6.85
N SER A 23 -19.03 1.36 6.62
CA SER A 23 -19.81 0.89 5.46
C SER A 23 -19.13 1.11 4.11
N ASN A 24 -17.84 1.41 4.11
CA ASN A 24 -17.07 1.57 2.87
C ASN A 24 -16.87 0.21 2.21
N VAL A 25 -16.97 0.16 0.88
CA VAL A 25 -16.87 -1.09 0.12
C VAL A 25 -15.70 -1.03 -0.85
N ILE A 26 -14.92 -2.11 -0.88
CA ILE A 26 -13.85 -2.31 -1.85
C ILE A 26 -14.19 -3.52 -2.70
N ILE A 27 -14.05 -3.36 -4.02
CA ILE A 27 -14.30 -4.44 -4.98
C ILE A 27 -12.95 -4.97 -5.45
N THR A 28 -12.81 -6.31 -5.55
CA THR A 28 -11.65 -6.93 -6.19
C THR A 28 -12.07 -7.77 -7.37
N ASP A 29 -11.20 -7.83 -8.37
CA ASP A 29 -11.32 -8.72 -9.52
C ASP A 29 -10.04 -9.52 -9.70
N ALA A 30 -10.16 -10.77 -10.14
CA ALA A 30 -8.98 -11.47 -10.61
C ALA A 30 -8.42 -10.73 -11.82
N PRO A 31 -7.09 -10.64 -11.97
CA PRO A 31 -6.49 -9.95 -13.11
C PRO A 31 -6.70 -10.73 -14.41
N LYS A 32 -6.57 -10.04 -15.55
CA LYS A 32 -6.78 -10.65 -16.88
C LYS A 32 -5.82 -11.80 -17.14
N ASP A 33 -4.58 -11.71 -16.66
CA ASP A 33 -3.57 -12.76 -16.81
C ASP A 33 -3.84 -13.97 -15.90
N ASN A 34 -4.88 -13.90 -15.06
CA ASN A 34 -5.30 -14.98 -14.19
C ASN A 34 -6.83 -15.22 -14.31
N ASN A 35 -7.33 -15.23 -15.52
CA ASN A 35 -8.71 -15.56 -15.91
C ASN A 35 -9.78 -14.57 -15.45
N GLY A 36 -9.39 -13.41 -14.94
CA GLY A 36 -10.34 -12.42 -14.43
C GLY A 36 -10.69 -11.32 -15.40
N LYS A 37 -11.65 -10.49 -15.01
CA LYS A 37 -12.09 -9.33 -15.78
C LYS A 37 -11.10 -8.16 -15.72
N GLY A 38 -10.37 -8.05 -14.60
CA GLY A 38 -9.42 -6.97 -14.39
C GLY A 38 -10.03 -5.58 -14.35
N ASN A 39 -11.31 -5.45 -13.98
CA ASN A 39 -12.02 -4.18 -13.95
C ASN A 39 -11.86 -3.43 -12.63
N ALA A 40 -11.22 -4.04 -11.65
CA ALA A 40 -10.95 -3.47 -10.34
C ALA A 40 -9.58 -3.95 -9.86
N PHE A 41 -9.17 -3.49 -8.68
CA PHE A 41 -7.93 -3.96 -8.06
C PHE A 41 -7.98 -5.48 -7.89
N SER A 42 -6.88 -6.16 -8.22
CA SER A 42 -6.72 -7.55 -7.78
C SER A 42 -6.39 -7.58 -6.28
N PRO A 43 -6.58 -8.72 -5.61
CA PRO A 43 -6.13 -8.83 -4.20
C PRO A 43 -4.66 -8.49 -4.00
N THR A 44 -3.78 -8.88 -4.91
CA THR A 44 -2.36 -8.53 -4.82
C THR A 44 -2.09 -7.06 -5.10
N ASP A 45 -2.89 -6.40 -5.93
CA ASP A 45 -2.84 -4.94 -6.08
C ASP A 45 -3.17 -4.23 -4.76
N LEU A 46 -4.13 -4.75 -4.00
CA LEU A 46 -4.48 -4.19 -2.70
C LEU A 46 -3.32 -4.30 -1.71
N VAL A 47 -2.59 -5.41 -1.74
CA VAL A 47 -1.40 -5.58 -0.89
C VAL A 47 -0.36 -4.51 -1.23
N ALA A 48 -0.09 -4.30 -2.52
CA ALA A 48 0.88 -3.29 -2.96
C ALA A 48 0.43 -1.87 -2.59
N SER A 49 -0.85 -1.56 -2.79
CA SER A 49 -1.42 -0.27 -2.40
C SER A 49 -1.38 -0.06 -0.89
N ALA A 50 -1.68 -1.11 -0.12
CA ALA A 50 -1.64 -1.05 1.34
C ALA A 50 -0.23 -0.70 1.84
N LEU A 51 0.82 -1.25 1.23
CA LEU A 51 2.19 -0.94 1.61
C LEU A 51 2.47 0.56 1.45
N CYS A 52 2.14 1.13 0.30
CA CYS A 52 2.35 2.56 0.05
C CYS A 52 1.52 3.43 1.01
N SER A 53 0.24 3.11 1.17
CA SER A 53 -0.65 3.86 2.05
C SER A 53 -0.18 3.83 3.50
N CYS A 54 0.33 2.67 3.95
CA CYS A 54 0.86 2.54 5.29
C CYS A 54 2.12 3.39 5.48
N MET A 55 3.03 3.37 4.52
CA MET A 55 4.26 4.17 4.59
C MET A 55 3.96 5.66 4.68
N THR A 56 3.12 6.18 3.79
CA THR A 56 2.78 7.61 3.78
C THR A 56 1.99 8.02 5.03
N THR A 57 1.16 7.14 5.55
CA THR A 57 0.41 7.40 6.78
C THR A 57 1.34 7.52 8.00
N VAL A 58 2.30 6.59 8.16
CA VAL A 58 3.24 6.69 9.28
C VAL A 58 4.17 7.88 9.13
N MET A 59 4.49 8.28 7.89
CA MET A 59 5.23 9.52 7.65
C MET A 59 4.44 10.74 8.12
N GLY A 60 3.13 10.78 7.84
CA GLY A 60 2.24 11.83 8.32
C GLY A 60 2.16 11.88 9.84
N ILE A 61 2.09 10.72 10.49
CA ILE A 61 2.11 10.64 11.95
C ILE A 61 3.43 11.18 12.51
N CYS A 62 4.54 10.82 11.90
CA CYS A 62 5.88 11.32 12.28
C CYS A 62 5.95 12.83 12.14
N ALA A 63 5.47 13.39 11.05
CA ALA A 63 5.44 14.82 10.83
C ALA A 63 4.64 15.54 11.92
N ASN A 64 3.44 15.01 12.23
CA ASN A 64 2.60 15.58 13.28
C ASN A 64 3.30 15.60 14.65
N LYS A 65 3.97 14.50 15.00
CA LYS A 65 4.70 14.38 16.27
C LYS A 65 5.88 15.35 16.36
N ASN A 66 6.49 15.67 15.24
CA ASN A 66 7.65 16.55 15.16
C ASN A 66 7.27 17.97 14.75
N GLN A 67 5.99 18.28 14.69
CA GLN A 67 5.45 19.63 14.47
C GLN A 67 5.88 20.25 13.14
N PHE A 68 5.87 19.43 12.08
CA PHE A 68 6.02 19.95 10.72
C PHE A 68 4.97 19.30 9.81
N ASP A 69 4.74 19.89 8.64
CA ASP A 69 3.76 19.41 7.69
C ASP A 69 4.41 18.44 6.71
N LEU A 70 3.77 17.27 6.51
CA LEU A 70 4.14 16.39 5.43
C LEU A 70 3.51 16.94 4.15
N PRO A 71 4.30 17.23 3.10
CA PRO A 71 3.72 17.65 1.83
C PRO A 71 2.86 16.53 1.23
N ASN A 72 1.87 16.90 0.43
CA ASN A 72 1.11 15.93 -0.33
C ASN A 72 2.04 15.17 -1.28
N SER A 73 1.63 13.98 -1.66
CA SER A 73 2.45 13.15 -2.54
C SER A 73 1.60 12.44 -3.58
N THR A 74 2.26 12.04 -4.66
CA THR A 74 1.72 11.13 -5.66
C THR A 74 2.68 9.96 -5.75
N ALA A 75 2.17 8.75 -5.63
CA ALA A 75 3.01 7.56 -5.70
C ALA A 75 2.63 6.70 -6.88
N TYR A 76 3.63 6.11 -7.50
CA TYR A 76 3.47 5.11 -8.55
C TYR A 76 3.97 3.78 -8.01
N ILE A 77 3.14 2.77 -8.16
CA ILE A 77 3.35 1.46 -7.53
C ILE A 77 3.45 0.41 -8.62
N THR A 78 4.53 -0.36 -8.59
CA THR A 78 4.72 -1.49 -9.49
C THR A 78 4.81 -2.77 -8.68
N LYS A 79 3.97 -3.72 -9.02
CA LYS A 79 3.93 -5.04 -8.40
C LYS A 79 4.58 -6.03 -9.36
N VAL A 80 5.58 -6.77 -8.90
CA VAL A 80 6.24 -7.81 -9.67
C VAL A 80 5.83 -9.17 -9.13
N MET A 81 5.26 -9.99 -9.99
CA MET A 81 4.82 -11.34 -9.63
C MET A 81 5.86 -12.36 -10.07
N SER A 82 6.04 -13.40 -9.28
CA SER A 82 6.80 -14.59 -9.66
C SER A 82 5.85 -15.78 -9.81
N SER A 83 6.35 -16.86 -10.39
CA SER A 83 5.61 -18.10 -10.55
C SER A 83 6.29 -19.25 -9.81
N HIS A 84 5.53 -20.33 -9.56
CA HIS A 84 6.02 -21.56 -8.93
C HIS A 84 6.57 -21.37 -7.50
N PRO A 85 5.80 -20.83 -6.55
CA PRO A 85 4.38 -20.47 -6.63
C PRO A 85 4.16 -19.06 -7.16
N ARG A 86 2.94 -18.78 -7.62
CA ARG A 86 2.53 -17.43 -7.98
C ARG A 86 2.44 -16.60 -6.72
N ARG A 87 3.29 -15.56 -6.62
CA ARG A 87 3.36 -14.68 -5.46
C ARG A 87 3.92 -13.33 -5.85
N ILE A 88 3.71 -12.34 -4.99
CA ILE A 88 4.40 -11.05 -5.14
C ILE A 88 5.85 -11.26 -4.76
N SER A 89 6.77 -11.01 -5.70
CA SER A 89 8.22 -11.11 -5.45
C SER A 89 8.84 -9.76 -5.12
N LYS A 90 8.26 -8.67 -5.62
CA LYS A 90 8.77 -7.32 -5.40
C LYS A 90 7.64 -6.30 -5.50
N ILE A 91 7.70 -5.28 -4.67
CA ILE A 91 6.86 -4.08 -4.79
C ILE A 91 7.80 -2.89 -4.91
N ILE A 92 7.62 -2.11 -5.98
CA ILE A 92 8.39 -0.90 -6.23
C ILE A 92 7.48 0.28 -5.99
N LEU A 93 7.88 1.17 -5.09
CA LEU A 93 7.17 2.40 -4.79
C LEU A 93 8.03 3.59 -5.18
N GLU A 94 7.47 4.47 -5.99
CA GLU A 94 8.07 5.77 -6.29
C GLU A 94 7.15 6.83 -5.71
N ILE A 95 7.57 7.45 -4.62
CA ILE A 95 6.76 8.43 -3.88
C ILE A 95 7.31 9.81 -4.13
N ASN A 96 6.53 10.63 -4.84
CA ASN A 96 6.91 11.98 -5.23
C ASN A 96 6.16 12.98 -4.37
N PHE A 97 6.88 13.76 -3.58
CA PHE A 97 6.30 14.79 -2.73
C PHE A 97 6.24 16.13 -3.46
N ASP A 98 5.17 16.87 -3.19
CA ASP A 98 5.02 18.22 -3.73
C ASP A 98 6.14 19.13 -3.21
N ASN A 99 6.35 20.27 -3.84
CA ASN A 99 7.35 21.27 -3.45
C ASN A 99 7.31 21.53 -1.96
N ASN A 100 8.47 21.49 -1.31
CA ASN A 100 8.58 21.62 0.14
C ASN A 100 9.93 22.17 0.55
N ASN A 101 10.02 22.55 1.83
CA ASN A 101 11.23 23.06 2.46
C ASN A 101 11.69 22.18 3.62
N LEU A 102 11.43 20.87 3.55
CA LEU A 102 11.82 19.96 4.63
C LEU A 102 13.34 19.94 4.79
N SER A 103 13.78 19.96 6.04
CA SER A 103 15.19 19.80 6.36
C SER A 103 15.65 18.37 6.08
N GLU A 104 16.94 18.19 5.80
CA GLU A 104 17.51 16.84 5.65
C GLU A 104 17.24 15.96 6.86
N GLN A 105 17.28 16.54 8.06
CA GLN A 105 17.02 15.83 9.30
C GLN A 105 15.59 15.30 9.34
N ASN A 106 14.60 16.09 8.95
CA ASN A 106 13.21 15.66 8.90
C ASN A 106 13.00 14.63 7.81
N ILE A 107 13.62 14.78 6.64
CA ILE A 107 13.56 13.80 5.56
C ILE A 107 14.09 12.44 6.02
N GLU A 108 15.22 12.42 6.74
CA GLU A 108 15.76 11.15 7.25
C GLU A 108 14.84 10.49 8.27
N LYS A 109 14.19 11.28 9.14
CA LYS A 109 13.19 10.76 10.08
C LYS A 109 12.02 10.12 9.34
N LEU A 110 11.51 10.79 8.30
CA LEU A 110 10.39 10.31 7.49
C LEU A 110 10.74 8.99 6.80
N LYS A 111 11.90 8.91 6.18
CA LYS A 111 12.35 7.68 5.52
C LYS A 111 12.46 6.52 6.51
N ALA A 112 13.02 6.78 7.67
CA ALA A 112 13.22 5.74 8.69
C ALA A 112 11.89 5.13 9.16
N VAL A 113 10.87 5.96 9.43
CA VAL A 113 9.58 5.45 9.88
C VAL A 113 8.83 4.72 8.74
N ALA A 114 8.99 5.19 7.51
CA ALA A 114 8.30 4.58 6.37
C ALA A 114 8.69 3.12 6.19
N ILE A 115 9.98 2.81 6.17
CA ILE A 115 10.46 1.45 5.94
C ILE A 115 10.11 0.49 7.09
N GLY A 116 9.78 1.01 8.26
CA GLY A 116 9.35 0.24 9.42
C GLY A 116 7.84 0.20 9.63
N CYS A 117 7.03 0.58 8.65
CA CYS A 117 5.59 0.64 8.82
C CYS A 117 4.99 -0.76 9.07
N PRO A 118 3.81 -0.84 9.74
CA PRO A 118 3.21 -2.13 10.08
C PRO A 118 3.01 -3.08 8.89
N VAL A 119 2.59 -2.58 7.74
CA VAL A 119 2.41 -3.43 6.56
C VAL A 119 3.76 -3.97 6.09
N ALA A 120 4.80 -3.12 6.02
CA ALA A 120 6.14 -3.56 5.63
C ALA A 120 6.65 -4.67 6.56
N GLN A 121 6.40 -4.55 7.86
CA GLN A 121 6.80 -5.55 8.86
C GLN A 121 6.01 -6.85 8.75
N SER A 122 4.83 -6.80 8.16
CA SER A 122 3.92 -7.96 8.06
C SER A 122 4.12 -8.78 6.79
N LEU A 123 4.85 -8.26 5.81
CA LEU A 123 5.09 -8.95 4.55
C LEU A 123 6.21 -9.98 4.71
N ASN A 124 6.17 -11.02 3.86
CA ASN A 124 7.19 -12.05 3.86
C ASN A 124 8.58 -11.43 3.62
N SER A 125 9.59 -11.90 4.34
CA SER A 125 10.96 -11.41 4.21
C SER A 125 11.55 -11.60 2.81
N ASP A 126 11.04 -12.56 2.05
CA ASP A 126 11.47 -12.80 0.68
C ASP A 126 10.88 -11.81 -0.33
N LEU A 127 9.87 -11.05 0.08
CA LEU A 127 9.28 -10.03 -0.77
C LEU A 127 10.16 -8.79 -0.73
N ILE A 128 10.68 -8.39 -1.87
CA ILE A 128 11.57 -7.22 -1.97
C ILE A 128 10.73 -5.95 -1.98
N GLN A 129 11.03 -5.03 -1.06
CA GLN A 129 10.40 -3.72 -1.00
C GLN A 129 11.41 -2.68 -1.49
N GLU A 130 11.17 -2.14 -2.67
CA GLU A 130 12.04 -1.12 -3.26
C GLU A 130 11.30 0.21 -3.22
N VAL A 131 11.83 1.17 -2.45
CA VAL A 131 11.14 2.45 -2.24
C VAL A 131 12.06 3.59 -2.66
N ARG A 132 11.54 4.47 -3.50
CA ARG A 132 12.20 5.68 -3.94
C ARG A 132 11.43 6.88 -3.42
N PHE A 133 12.08 7.69 -2.60
CA PHE A 133 11.49 8.91 -2.04
C PHE A 133 12.06 10.11 -2.80
N ASN A 134 11.17 10.89 -3.41
CA ASN A 134 11.54 12.11 -4.13
C ASN A 134 10.88 13.30 -3.43
N PHE A 135 11.67 13.96 -2.59
CA PHE A 135 11.23 15.14 -1.85
C PHE A 135 11.42 16.44 -2.61
#